data_5951c645a78a397bd3e08cd73e5512c6
#
_entry.id   5951c645a78a397bd3e08cd73e5512c6
#
_cell.length_a   1.000
_cell.length_b   1.000
_cell.length_c   1.000
_cell.angle_alpha   90.00
_cell.angle_beta   90.00
_cell.angle_gamma   90.00
#
_symmetry.space_group_name_H-M   'P 1'
#
loop_
_entity.id
_entity.type
_entity.pdbx_description
1 polymer ?
#
loop_
_entity_poly.entity_id
_entity_poly.type
_entity_poly.pdbx_seq_one_letter_code
_entity_poly.pdbx_strand_id
1 'polypeptide(L)'
;MSYLERVEERLAAIAAEHRTRIVEPWQPRGDLIDFSSNDYLGLSKDPQVVTAFRQAKRVGAGGARLLGGRHREHSLLEEELASWLGRERALIFSSGYRYR
;
A
#
# COMPACT_ATOMS: atom_id res chain seq x y z
N MET A 1 -29.97 -21.65 0.93
CA MET A 1 -29.45 -20.25 0.96
C MET A 1 -28.21 -20.18 0.08
N SER A 2 -28.28 -19.40 -0.97
CA SER A 2 -27.15 -19.18 -1.88
C SER A 2 -26.04 -18.38 -1.19
N TYR A 3 -24.86 -18.31 -1.83
CA TYR A 3 -23.76 -17.46 -1.32
C TYR A 3 -24.16 -15.98 -1.27
N LEU A 4 -24.84 -15.50 -2.31
CA LEU A 4 -25.30 -14.11 -2.40
C LEU A 4 -26.30 -13.75 -1.31
N GLU A 5 -27.30 -14.61 -1.06
CA GLU A 5 -28.27 -14.40 0.02
C GLU A 5 -27.60 -14.25 1.39
N ARG A 6 -26.56 -15.07 1.68
CA ARG A 6 -25.78 -14.94 2.92
C ARG A 6 -25.02 -13.63 3.02
N VAL A 7 -24.47 -13.14 1.89
CA VAL A 7 -23.77 -11.86 1.84
C VAL A 7 -24.74 -10.70 2.08
N GLU A 8 -25.90 -10.72 1.42
CA GLU A 8 -26.94 -9.70 1.58
C GLU A 8 -27.47 -9.64 3.03
N GLU A 9 -27.74 -10.80 3.62
CA GLU A 9 -28.16 -10.89 5.02
C GLU A 9 -27.09 -10.33 5.98
N ARG A 10 -25.79 -10.63 5.71
CA ARG A 10 -24.70 -10.09 6.52
C ARG A 10 -24.54 -8.58 6.36
N LEU A 11 -24.70 -8.06 5.15
CA LEU A 11 -24.66 -6.62 4.89
C LEU A 11 -25.83 -5.89 5.57
N ALA A 12 -27.03 -6.47 5.55
CA ALA A 12 -28.20 -5.92 6.24
C ALA A 12 -27.97 -5.88 7.76
N ALA A 13 -27.39 -6.92 8.36
CA ALA A 13 -27.05 -6.93 9.77
C ALA A 13 -26.03 -5.84 10.13
N ILE A 14 -24.97 -5.65 9.31
CA ILE A 14 -23.98 -4.59 9.50
C ILE A 14 -24.62 -3.20 9.39
N ALA A 15 -25.57 -3.02 8.45
CA ALA A 15 -26.30 -1.77 8.29
C ALA A 15 -27.20 -1.47 9.50
N ALA A 16 -27.87 -2.47 10.04
CA ALA A 16 -28.70 -2.34 11.25
C ALA A 16 -27.87 -1.93 12.48
N GLU A 17 -26.59 -2.32 12.54
CA GLU A 17 -25.66 -1.89 13.60
C GLU A 17 -25.00 -0.52 13.31
N HIS A 18 -25.41 0.22 12.30
CA HIS A 18 -24.79 1.47 11.83
C HIS A 18 -23.28 1.37 11.53
N ARG A 19 -22.82 0.19 11.08
CA ARG A 19 -21.41 -0.11 10.80
C ARG A 19 -21.08 -0.17 9.31
N THR A 20 -22.01 0.23 8.46
CA THR A 20 -21.78 0.30 7.01
C THR A 20 -20.65 1.28 6.69
N ARG A 21 -19.68 0.81 5.89
CA ARG A 21 -18.62 1.65 5.35
C ARG A 21 -18.90 1.91 3.89
N ILE A 22 -19.04 3.17 3.54
CA ILE A 22 -19.23 3.60 2.17
C ILE A 22 -17.84 4.00 1.63
N VAL A 23 -17.43 3.40 0.53
CA VAL A 23 -16.19 3.78 -0.16
C VAL A 23 -16.56 4.81 -1.22
N GLU A 24 -16.35 6.08 -0.90
CA GLU A 24 -16.53 7.17 -1.84
C GLU A 24 -15.19 7.53 -2.50
N PRO A 25 -15.19 7.94 -3.79
CA PRO A 25 -13.98 8.47 -4.40
C PRO A 25 -13.50 9.70 -3.63
N TRP A 26 -12.28 9.65 -3.12
CA TRP A 26 -11.68 10.79 -2.44
C TRP A 26 -11.45 11.93 -3.45
N GLN A 27 -11.96 13.10 -3.13
CA GLN A 27 -11.70 14.32 -3.90
C GLN A 27 -11.02 15.35 -3.00
N PRO A 28 -9.86 15.90 -3.44
CA PRO A 28 -9.19 16.94 -2.68
C PRO A 28 -10.08 18.18 -2.59
N ARG A 29 -10.42 18.57 -1.37
CA ARG A 29 -11.09 19.85 -1.07
C ARG A 29 -10.01 20.80 -0.59
N GLY A 30 -9.66 21.79 -1.41
CA GLY A 30 -8.53 22.68 -1.17
C GLY A 30 -8.67 23.58 0.09
N ASP A 31 -9.86 23.62 0.66
CA ASP A 31 -10.23 24.37 1.86
C ASP A 31 -10.16 23.54 3.15
N LEU A 32 -9.91 22.24 3.03
CA LEU A 32 -9.89 21.35 4.19
C LEU A 32 -8.46 20.85 4.51
N ILE A 33 -8.19 20.74 5.80
CA ILE A 33 -7.00 20.04 6.29
C ILE A 33 -7.34 18.56 6.42
N ASP A 34 -6.61 17.71 5.68
CA ASP A 34 -6.80 16.27 5.69
C ASP A 34 -6.07 15.60 6.86
N PHE A 35 -6.83 15.23 7.89
CA PHE A 35 -6.32 14.46 9.03
C PHE A 35 -6.39 12.95 8.82
N SER A 36 -6.96 12.47 7.71
CA SER A 36 -7.08 11.04 7.40
C SER A 36 -5.88 10.48 6.64
N SER A 37 -5.04 11.36 6.08
CA SER A 37 -3.86 10.98 5.31
C SER A 37 -2.76 10.41 6.19
N ASN A 38 -2.11 9.35 5.72
CA ASN A 38 -0.87 8.82 6.29
C ASN A 38 0.39 9.42 5.63
N ASP A 39 0.24 10.33 4.69
CA ASP A 39 1.34 11.04 4.03
C ASP A 39 1.85 12.21 4.89
N TYR A 40 2.34 11.88 6.08
CA TYR A 40 2.75 12.85 7.10
C TYR A 40 3.84 13.81 6.66
N LEU A 41 4.70 13.39 5.74
CA LEU A 41 5.81 14.20 5.21
C LEU A 41 5.49 14.80 3.83
N GLY A 42 4.30 14.54 3.27
CA GLY A 42 3.92 15.04 1.95
C GLY A 42 4.71 14.42 0.79
N LEU A 43 5.35 13.27 1.01
CA LEU A 43 6.25 12.64 0.03
C LEU A 43 5.54 12.18 -1.23
N SER A 44 4.23 11.94 -1.18
CA SER A 44 3.45 11.56 -2.38
C SER A 44 3.46 12.63 -3.47
N LYS A 45 3.74 13.89 -3.11
CA LYS A 45 3.82 15.05 -4.01
C LYS A 45 5.21 15.65 -4.11
N ASP A 46 6.19 15.09 -3.40
CA ASP A 46 7.56 15.59 -3.43
C ASP A 46 8.16 15.47 -4.84
N PRO A 47 8.68 16.56 -5.43
CA PRO A 47 9.19 16.54 -6.80
C PRO A 47 10.34 15.55 -7.02
N GLN A 48 11.18 15.32 -6.00
CA GLN A 48 12.30 14.38 -6.11
C GLN A 48 11.79 12.94 -6.15
N VAL A 49 10.83 12.60 -5.26
CA VAL A 49 10.20 11.28 -5.20
C VAL A 49 9.45 11.00 -6.50
N VAL A 50 8.64 11.95 -6.97
CA VAL A 50 7.88 11.83 -8.23
C VAL A 50 8.82 11.66 -9.43
N THR A 51 9.93 12.40 -9.46
CA THR A 51 10.93 12.30 -10.54
C THR A 51 11.62 10.94 -10.52
N ALA A 52 12.07 10.48 -9.35
CA ALA A 52 12.67 9.15 -9.19
C ALA A 52 11.70 8.04 -9.64
N PHE A 53 10.43 8.13 -9.28
CA PHE A 53 9.41 7.18 -9.72
C PHE A 53 9.25 7.16 -11.25
N ARG A 54 9.21 8.33 -11.89
CA ARG A 54 9.10 8.45 -13.36
C ARG A 54 10.32 7.90 -14.11
N GLN A 55 11.49 7.90 -13.48
CA GLN A 55 12.73 7.36 -14.04
C GLN A 55 12.84 5.83 -13.90
N ALA A 56 11.91 5.19 -13.19
CA ALA A 56 11.90 3.73 -13.05
C ALA A 56 11.79 3.05 -14.42
N LYS A 57 12.74 2.17 -14.71
CA LYS A 57 12.82 1.46 -16.01
C LYS A 57 11.85 0.29 -16.12
N ARG A 58 11.29 -0.15 -15.00
CA ARG A 58 10.36 -1.29 -14.91
C ARG A 58 9.26 -1.02 -13.89
N VAL A 59 8.09 -1.59 -14.16
CA VAL A 59 6.95 -1.62 -13.24
C VAL A 59 6.65 -3.07 -12.93
N GLY A 60 6.65 -3.39 -11.62
CA GLY A 60 6.35 -4.74 -11.13
C GLY A 60 7.49 -5.74 -11.28
N ALA A 61 7.40 -6.84 -10.55
CA ALA A 61 8.43 -7.87 -10.47
C ALA A 61 8.35 -8.93 -11.56
N GLY A 62 7.21 -9.08 -12.22
CA GLY A 62 6.98 -10.10 -13.27
C GLY A 62 6.87 -11.54 -12.75
N GLY A 63 7.11 -11.79 -11.45
CA GLY A 63 7.04 -13.12 -10.85
C GLY A 63 7.39 -13.14 -9.37
N ALA A 64 7.29 -14.33 -8.76
CA ALA A 64 7.74 -14.53 -7.39
C ALA A 64 9.27 -14.38 -7.29
N ARG A 65 9.78 -13.89 -6.16
CA ARG A 65 11.22 -13.64 -5.96
C ARG A 65 12.11 -14.85 -6.22
N LEU A 66 11.67 -16.04 -5.83
CA LEU A 66 12.40 -17.29 -6.05
C LEU A 66 12.33 -17.79 -7.50
N LEU A 67 11.39 -17.28 -8.30
CA LEU A 67 11.15 -17.69 -9.67
C LEU A 67 11.52 -16.61 -10.71
N GLY A 68 12.47 -15.74 -10.37
CA GLY A 68 12.97 -14.70 -11.27
C GLY A 68 12.38 -13.31 -11.03
N GLY A 69 11.47 -13.14 -10.04
CA GLY A 69 10.92 -11.84 -9.65
C GLY A 69 11.81 -11.00 -8.72
N ARG A 70 13.02 -11.48 -8.38
CA ARG A 70 13.99 -10.69 -7.60
C ARG A 70 14.87 -9.89 -8.56
N HIS A 71 14.72 -8.58 -8.54
CA HIS A 71 15.54 -7.65 -9.29
C HIS A 71 16.60 -7.00 -8.40
N ARG A 72 17.63 -6.43 -9.02
CA ARG A 72 18.73 -5.76 -8.32
C ARG A 72 18.23 -4.65 -7.39
N GLU A 73 17.19 -3.94 -7.79
CA GLU A 73 16.57 -2.85 -7.03
C GLU A 73 16.01 -3.32 -5.67
N HIS A 74 15.49 -4.55 -5.59
CA HIS A 74 15.06 -5.11 -4.31
C HIS A 74 16.25 -5.29 -3.34
N SER A 75 17.38 -5.81 -3.84
CA SER A 75 18.58 -6.02 -3.02
C SER A 75 19.17 -4.70 -2.55
N LEU A 76 19.29 -3.72 -3.45
CA LEU A 76 19.79 -2.39 -3.10
C LEU A 76 18.94 -1.71 -2.04
N LEU A 77 17.61 -1.76 -2.18
CA LEU A 77 16.70 -1.19 -1.19
C LEU A 77 16.79 -1.91 0.16
N GLU A 78 16.90 -3.24 0.16
CA GLU A 78 17.07 -4.02 1.39
C GLU A 78 18.39 -3.69 2.10
N GLU A 79 19.48 -3.51 1.36
CA GLU A 79 20.79 -3.09 1.88
C GLU A 79 20.74 -1.68 2.48
N GLU A 80 20.16 -0.71 1.76
CA GLU A 80 19.99 0.67 2.24
C GLU A 80 19.14 0.75 3.50
N LEU A 81 18.01 0.04 3.52
CA LEU A 81 17.14 -0.01 4.69
C LEU A 81 17.82 -0.65 5.90
N ALA A 82 18.55 -1.74 5.71
CA ALA A 82 19.32 -2.38 6.77
C ALA A 82 20.37 -1.41 7.34
N SER A 83 21.12 -0.74 6.49
CA SER A 83 22.11 0.27 6.88
C SER A 83 21.47 1.44 7.63
N TRP A 84 20.40 1.99 7.09
CA TRP A 84 19.70 3.13 7.70
C TRP A 84 19.13 2.81 9.08
N LEU A 85 18.60 1.59 9.25
CA LEU A 85 18.01 1.13 10.51
C LEU A 85 19.02 0.51 11.48
N GLY A 86 20.31 0.45 11.13
CA GLY A 86 21.36 -0.19 11.93
C GLY A 86 21.10 -1.68 12.16
N ARG A 87 20.62 -2.39 11.13
CA ARG A 87 20.33 -3.83 11.15
C ARG A 87 21.27 -4.57 10.21
N GLU A 88 21.52 -5.85 10.51
CA GLU A 88 22.35 -6.70 9.65
C GLU A 88 21.69 -6.94 8.27
N ARG A 89 20.38 -7.07 8.25
CA ARG A 89 19.59 -7.36 7.05
C ARG A 89 18.21 -6.74 7.14
N ALA A 90 17.63 -6.47 5.99
CA ALA A 90 16.23 -6.10 5.83
C ALA A 90 15.57 -6.97 4.76
N LEU A 91 14.26 -7.16 4.87
CA LEU A 91 13.45 -7.84 3.87
C LEU A 91 12.20 -7.01 3.61
N ILE A 92 11.96 -6.67 2.35
CA ILE A 92 10.79 -5.89 1.95
C ILE A 92 9.65 -6.79 1.48
N PHE A 93 8.43 -6.40 1.82
CA PHE A 93 7.19 -7.04 1.41
C PHE A 93 6.28 -6.04 0.70
N SER A 94 5.42 -6.53 -0.19
CA SER A 94 4.46 -5.70 -0.91
C SER A 94 3.35 -5.13 -0.03
N SER A 95 3.14 -5.68 1.17
CA SER A 95 2.18 -5.18 2.17
C SER A 95 2.52 -5.72 3.55
N GLY A 96 2.14 -4.98 4.60
CA GLY A 96 2.30 -5.40 5.99
C GLY A 96 1.49 -6.67 6.36
N TYR A 97 0.44 -6.98 5.62
CA TYR A 97 -0.36 -8.18 5.82
C TYR A 97 0.43 -9.48 5.55
N ARG A 98 1.39 -9.45 4.64
CA ARG A 98 2.24 -10.62 4.28
C ARG A 98 3.35 -10.92 5.28
N TYR A 99 3.55 -10.04 6.25
CA TYR A 99 4.58 -10.20 7.28
C TYR A 99 4.14 -11.12 8.44
N ARG A 100 2.85 -11.47 8.52
CA ARG A 100 2.29 -12.30 9.59
C ARG A 100 2.49 -13.79 9.32
#